data_c082615bf11f193aa5050c848024da09
#
_entry.id   c082615bf11f193aa5050c848024da09
#
_cell.length_a   1.000
_cell.length_b   1.000
_cell.length_c   1.000
_cell.angle_alpha   90.00
_cell.angle_beta   90.00
_cell.angle_gamma   90.00
#
_symmetry.space_group_name_H-M   'P 1'
#
loop_
_entity.id
_entity.type
_entity.pdbx_description
1 polymer ?
#
loop_
_entity_poly.entity_id
_entity_poly.type
_entity_poly.pdbx_seq_one_letter_code
_entity_poly.pdbx_strand_id
1 'polypeptide(L)'
;HWEVSLAYDFQWNTLDATFYMPTESDGTFPYPTRYTHMAALATAFEWGRLKMQASLLGYFVHEKVERFEARPDKAVATPAFFGSFKVLKNHDLSVRAFYKRMFRMPTFNDLYYTDMGNAFLKPEYAEQFNVGLKYARDFERSPFMRMLDVSVDAYYNKITDKIIAYPKGQQFRWTMLNLGEVEIKGV
;
A
#
# COMPACT_ATOMS: atom_id res chain seq x y z
N HIS A 1 4.89 -28.21 -6.50
CA HIS A 1 4.24 -27.31 -7.46
C HIS A 1 4.94 -25.97 -7.46
N TRP A 2 5.23 -25.45 -8.63
CA TRP A 2 5.83 -24.12 -8.81
C TRP A 2 5.09 -23.38 -9.92
N GLU A 3 4.72 -22.15 -9.65
CA GLU A 3 3.99 -21.28 -10.55
C GLU A 3 4.67 -19.93 -10.64
N VAL A 4 4.71 -19.36 -11.84
CA VAL A 4 5.22 -18.00 -12.09
C VAL A 4 4.16 -17.24 -12.87
N SER A 5 3.84 -16.02 -12.44
CA SER A 5 2.90 -15.14 -13.11
C SER A 5 3.51 -13.76 -13.37
N LEU A 6 3.13 -13.18 -14.50
CA LEU A 6 3.50 -11.84 -14.92
C LEU A 6 2.21 -11.04 -15.14
N ALA A 7 2.18 -9.81 -14.64
CA ALA A 7 1.08 -8.88 -14.86
C ALA A 7 1.60 -7.51 -15.23
N TYR A 8 0.86 -6.79 -16.05
CA TYR A 8 1.11 -5.40 -16.40
C TYR A 8 -0.19 -4.62 -16.32
N ASP A 9 -0.14 -3.42 -15.74
CA ASP A 9 -1.24 -2.48 -15.68
C ASP A 9 -0.76 -1.08 -16.03
N PHE A 10 -1.64 -0.30 -16.66
CA PHE A 10 -1.40 1.07 -17.05
C PHE A 10 -2.52 1.96 -16.55
N GLN A 11 -2.16 3.04 -15.86
CA GLN A 11 -3.12 4.04 -15.38
C GLN A 11 -2.79 5.40 -16.00
N TRP A 12 -3.82 6.05 -16.48
CA TRP A 12 -3.81 7.43 -16.94
C TRP A 12 -4.76 8.25 -16.09
N ASN A 13 -4.23 9.24 -15.39
CA ASN A 13 -5.00 10.13 -14.54
C ASN A 13 -4.77 11.58 -15.00
N THR A 14 -5.85 12.34 -15.08
CA THR A 14 -5.81 13.78 -15.35
C THR A 14 -6.69 14.50 -14.36
N LEU A 15 -6.34 15.72 -14.01
CA LEU A 15 -7.17 16.60 -13.21
C LEU A 15 -7.38 17.90 -13.97
N ASP A 16 -8.65 18.20 -14.24
CA ASP A 16 -9.10 19.45 -14.80
C ASP A 16 -9.87 20.25 -13.75
N ALA A 17 -9.80 21.56 -13.79
CA ALA A 17 -10.47 22.46 -12.86
C ALA A 17 -11.16 23.58 -13.62
N THR A 18 -12.45 23.79 -13.29
CA THR A 18 -13.23 24.91 -13.79
C THR A 18 -13.48 25.89 -12.65
N PHE A 19 -13.03 27.13 -12.81
CA PHE A 19 -13.22 28.18 -11.83
C PHE A 19 -14.42 29.05 -12.24
N TYR A 20 -15.46 29.08 -11.41
CA TYR A 20 -16.66 29.88 -11.68
C TYR A 20 -16.51 31.37 -11.38
N MET A 21 -15.48 31.72 -10.59
CA MET A 21 -15.10 33.12 -10.32
C MET A 21 -13.62 33.28 -10.58
N PRO A 22 -13.21 34.43 -11.17
CA PRO A 22 -11.79 34.74 -11.32
C PRO A 22 -11.13 34.77 -9.94
N THR A 23 -10.20 33.86 -9.69
CA THR A 23 -9.41 33.79 -8.47
C THR A 23 -7.93 33.82 -8.83
N GLU A 24 -7.06 34.15 -7.88
CA GLU A 24 -5.61 34.04 -8.09
C GLU A 24 -5.20 32.60 -8.47
N SER A 25 -5.99 31.61 -8.05
CA SER A 25 -5.78 30.19 -8.37
C SER A 25 -6.02 29.83 -9.84
N ASP A 26 -6.83 30.59 -10.56
CA ASP A 26 -7.17 30.33 -11.97
C ASP A 26 -5.93 30.43 -12.88
N GLY A 27 -5.04 31.37 -12.60
CA GLY A 27 -3.75 31.53 -13.30
C GLY A 27 -2.67 30.53 -12.86
N THR A 28 -2.82 29.87 -11.70
CA THR A 28 -1.80 29.05 -11.06
C THR A 28 -2.09 27.54 -11.08
N PHE A 29 -3.25 27.12 -11.62
CA PHE A 29 -3.59 25.70 -11.67
C PHE A 29 -2.76 24.99 -12.74
N PRO A 30 -2.09 23.86 -12.42
CA PRO A 30 -1.11 23.23 -13.29
C PRO A 30 -1.69 22.28 -14.37
N TYR A 31 -2.96 21.88 -14.30
CA TYR A 31 -3.60 20.89 -15.20
C TYR A 31 -2.76 19.63 -15.36
N PRO A 32 -2.60 18.85 -14.27
CA PRO A 32 -1.67 17.72 -14.24
C PRO A 32 -2.22 16.50 -14.96
N THR A 33 -1.32 15.77 -15.61
CA THR A 33 -1.56 14.44 -16.16
C THR A 33 -0.50 13.47 -15.65
N ARG A 34 -0.91 12.30 -15.17
CA ARG A 34 -0.03 11.25 -14.66
C ARG A 34 -0.20 9.96 -15.45
N TYR A 35 0.90 9.42 -15.88
CA TYR A 35 1.01 8.10 -16.50
C TYR A 35 1.72 7.18 -15.51
N THR A 36 1.07 6.08 -15.13
CA THR A 36 1.64 5.09 -14.22
C THR A 36 1.68 3.73 -14.91
N HIS A 37 2.88 3.21 -15.11
CA HIS A 37 3.10 1.85 -15.59
C HIS A 37 3.42 0.96 -14.38
N MET A 38 2.75 -0.17 -14.28
CA MET A 38 2.96 -1.16 -13.23
C MET A 38 3.23 -2.52 -13.84
N ALA A 39 4.38 -3.10 -13.50
CA ALA A 39 4.75 -4.44 -13.92
C ALA A 39 4.99 -5.31 -12.70
N ALA A 40 4.32 -6.44 -12.61
CA ALA A 40 4.43 -7.37 -11.49
C ALA A 40 4.93 -8.73 -11.96
N LEU A 41 5.91 -9.26 -11.23
CA LEU A 41 6.37 -10.64 -11.31
C LEU A 41 6.02 -11.32 -9.98
N ALA A 42 5.30 -12.43 -10.02
CA ALA A 42 4.99 -13.21 -8.84
C ALA A 42 5.34 -14.69 -9.05
N THR A 43 5.74 -15.33 -7.98
CA THR A 43 6.01 -16.77 -7.95
C THR A 43 5.41 -17.40 -6.71
N ALA A 44 4.86 -18.60 -6.87
CA ALA A 44 4.35 -19.43 -5.80
C ALA A 44 5.03 -20.80 -5.84
N PHE A 45 5.46 -21.27 -4.68
CA PHE A 45 6.12 -22.55 -4.51
C PHE A 45 5.45 -23.34 -3.39
N GLU A 46 5.07 -24.58 -3.69
CA GLU A 46 4.50 -25.50 -2.72
C GLU A 46 5.30 -26.80 -2.71
N TRP A 47 5.83 -27.13 -1.53
CA TRP A 47 6.54 -28.38 -1.30
C TRP A 47 6.12 -29.03 0.03
N GLY A 48 5.32 -30.08 -0.07
CA GLY A 48 4.83 -30.79 1.09
C GLY A 48 4.03 -29.88 2.03
N ARG A 49 4.63 -29.51 3.16
CA ARG A 49 4.03 -28.67 4.20
C ARG A 49 4.39 -27.19 4.10
N LEU A 50 5.30 -26.85 3.19
CA LEU A 50 5.80 -25.49 2.99
C LEU A 50 5.07 -24.87 1.79
N LYS A 51 4.51 -23.67 2.00
CA LYS A 51 3.99 -22.80 0.94
C LYS A 51 4.71 -21.47 1.01
N MET A 52 5.21 -21.01 -0.11
CA MET A 52 5.90 -19.74 -0.23
C MET A 52 5.37 -18.96 -1.45
N GLN A 53 5.21 -17.66 -1.29
CA GLN A 53 4.89 -16.76 -2.38
C GLN A 53 5.80 -15.54 -2.29
N ALA A 54 6.30 -15.10 -3.42
CA ALA A 54 7.06 -13.88 -3.56
C ALA A 54 6.55 -13.08 -4.74
N SER A 55 6.47 -11.77 -4.60
CA SER A 55 6.13 -10.89 -5.70
C SER A 55 6.98 -9.62 -5.66
N LEU A 56 7.24 -9.09 -6.85
CA LEU A 56 7.90 -7.81 -7.04
C LEU A 56 7.03 -6.98 -7.98
N LEU A 57 6.54 -5.84 -7.49
CA LEU A 57 5.78 -4.88 -8.28
C LEU A 57 6.65 -3.65 -8.52
N GLY A 58 6.93 -3.36 -9.78
CA GLY A 58 7.61 -2.15 -10.23
C GLY A 58 6.59 -1.09 -10.64
N TYR A 59 6.78 0.13 -10.15
CA TYR A 59 6.07 1.33 -10.56
C TYR A 59 7.00 2.21 -11.36
N PHE A 60 6.52 2.72 -12.49
CA PHE A 60 7.13 3.82 -13.21
C PHE A 60 6.08 4.91 -13.40
N VAL A 61 6.33 6.07 -12.80
CA VAL A 61 5.40 7.19 -12.76
C VAL A 61 6.01 8.36 -13.49
N HIS A 62 5.30 8.86 -14.50
CA HIS A 62 5.64 10.04 -15.27
C HIS A 62 4.50 11.06 -15.15
N GLU A 63 4.85 12.31 -14.80
CA GLU A 63 3.89 13.40 -14.69
C GLU A 63 4.18 14.50 -15.70
N LYS A 64 3.11 15.04 -16.30
CA LYS A 64 3.15 16.24 -17.12
C LYS A 64 2.23 17.29 -16.53
N VAL A 65 2.60 18.53 -16.65
CA VAL A 65 1.78 19.68 -16.28
C VAL A 65 1.77 20.67 -17.44
N GLU A 66 0.66 21.34 -17.66
CA GLU A 66 0.56 22.37 -18.70
C GLU A 66 1.26 23.68 -18.28
N ARG A 67 1.32 23.91 -16.97
CA ARG A 67 1.93 25.12 -16.38
C ARG A 67 2.88 24.72 -15.27
N PHE A 68 4.02 25.41 -15.18
CA PHE A 68 5.13 25.16 -14.24
C PHE A 68 5.95 23.91 -14.55
N GLU A 69 6.81 23.53 -13.64
CA GLU A 69 7.63 22.32 -13.77
C GLU A 69 6.89 21.07 -13.29
N ALA A 70 6.94 20.03 -14.12
CA ALA A 70 6.46 18.71 -13.72
C ALA A 70 7.37 18.12 -12.62
N ARG A 71 6.78 17.27 -11.80
CA ARG A 71 7.55 16.49 -10.83
C ARG A 71 8.48 15.53 -11.55
N PRO A 72 9.66 15.23 -10.96
CA PRO A 72 10.57 14.26 -11.57
C PRO A 72 9.93 12.88 -11.64
N ASP A 73 10.26 12.14 -12.68
CA ASP A 73 9.85 10.75 -12.85
C ASP A 73 10.23 9.90 -11.64
N LYS A 74 9.38 8.96 -11.29
CA LYS A 74 9.60 8.08 -10.13
C LYS A 74 9.55 6.62 -10.55
N ALA A 75 10.63 5.89 -10.27
CA ALA A 75 10.69 4.44 -10.41
C ALA A 75 10.84 3.81 -9.02
N VAL A 76 9.94 2.90 -8.66
CA VAL A 76 9.93 2.24 -7.34
C VAL A 76 9.60 0.77 -7.49
N ALA A 77 10.32 -0.09 -6.76
CA ALA A 77 10.02 -1.51 -6.65
C ALA A 77 9.49 -1.83 -5.24
N THR A 78 8.40 -2.60 -5.18
CA THR A 78 7.76 -3.00 -3.93
C THR A 78 7.70 -4.52 -3.83
N PRO A 79 8.62 -5.14 -3.04
CA PRO A 79 8.61 -6.58 -2.80
C PRO A 79 7.52 -6.97 -1.81
N ALA A 80 7.00 -8.20 -1.96
CA ALA A 80 6.18 -8.86 -0.99
C ALA A 80 6.55 -10.35 -0.91
N PHE A 81 6.58 -10.87 0.32
CA PHE A 81 6.87 -12.27 0.62
C PHE A 81 5.81 -12.81 1.57
N PHE A 82 5.37 -14.01 1.30
CA PHE A 82 4.48 -14.78 2.17
C PHE A 82 5.04 -16.19 2.32
N GLY A 83 5.05 -16.70 3.55
CA GLY A 83 5.42 -18.07 3.88
C GLY A 83 4.42 -18.67 4.85
N SER A 84 4.10 -19.95 4.64
CA SER A 84 3.27 -20.74 5.55
C SER A 84 3.86 -22.14 5.67
N PHE A 85 3.97 -22.63 6.91
CA PHE A 85 4.50 -23.94 7.22
C PHE A 85 3.57 -24.71 8.17
N LYS A 86 3.11 -25.90 7.77
CA LYS A 86 2.36 -26.83 8.65
C LYS A 86 3.34 -27.56 9.57
N VAL A 87 3.30 -27.24 10.85
CA VAL A 87 4.23 -27.77 11.87
C VAL A 87 3.93 -29.24 12.17
N LEU A 88 2.65 -29.59 12.35
CA LEU A 88 2.21 -30.94 12.73
C LEU A 88 1.53 -31.64 11.54
N LYS A 89 1.79 -32.95 11.40
CA LYS A 89 1.16 -33.75 10.33
C LYS A 89 -0.30 -34.10 10.65
N ASN A 90 -0.62 -34.35 11.92
CA ASN A 90 -1.92 -34.88 12.35
C ASN A 90 -2.86 -33.82 12.94
N HIS A 91 -2.38 -32.60 13.13
CA HIS A 91 -3.15 -31.46 13.59
C HIS A 91 -2.84 -30.26 12.71
N ASP A 92 -3.83 -29.46 12.40
CA ASP A 92 -3.65 -28.26 11.59
C ASP A 92 -3.01 -27.11 12.41
N LEU A 93 -1.78 -27.33 12.87
CA LEU A 93 -0.94 -26.26 13.41
C LEU A 93 -0.07 -25.73 12.28
N SER A 94 -0.26 -24.46 11.96
CA SER A 94 0.52 -23.75 10.94
C SER A 94 1.08 -22.43 11.48
N VAL A 95 2.30 -22.11 11.05
CA VAL A 95 2.94 -20.82 11.21
C VAL A 95 2.88 -20.11 9.86
N ARG A 96 2.52 -18.84 9.88
CA ARG A 96 2.53 -17.99 8.70
C ARG A 96 3.28 -16.71 8.98
N ALA A 97 3.97 -16.19 7.99
CA ALA A 97 4.64 -14.91 8.06
C ALA A 97 4.51 -14.19 6.72
N PHE A 98 4.38 -12.88 6.75
CA PHE A 98 4.52 -12.08 5.55
C PHE A 98 5.28 -10.78 5.81
N TYR A 99 5.94 -10.34 4.74
CA TYR A 99 6.49 -9.01 4.59
C TYR A 99 5.95 -8.39 3.32
N LYS A 100 5.56 -7.13 3.37
CA LYS A 100 5.11 -6.37 2.22
C LYS A 100 5.59 -4.94 2.31
N ARG A 101 6.20 -4.45 1.23
CA ARG A 101 6.44 -3.02 1.03
C ARG A 101 5.38 -2.46 0.10
N MET A 102 4.87 -1.28 0.44
CA MET A 102 3.89 -0.55 -0.36
C MET A 102 4.40 0.84 -0.67
N PHE A 103 3.93 1.38 -1.79
CA PHE A 103 4.25 2.71 -2.28
C PHE A 103 2.95 3.41 -2.68
N ARG A 104 2.83 4.69 -2.32
CA ARG A 104 1.71 5.51 -2.71
C ARG A 104 2.20 6.88 -3.17
N MET A 105 1.88 7.24 -4.42
CA MET A 105 2.02 8.62 -4.88
C MET A 105 0.94 9.50 -4.25
N PRO A 106 1.25 10.78 -3.92
CA PRO A 106 0.22 11.75 -3.60
C PRO A 106 -0.81 11.84 -4.72
N THR A 107 -2.08 11.90 -4.36
CA THR A 107 -3.14 12.13 -5.35
C THR A 107 -3.08 13.55 -5.86
N PHE A 108 -3.70 13.83 -7.01
CA PHE A 108 -3.80 15.20 -7.49
C PHE A 108 -4.55 16.12 -6.54
N ASN A 109 -5.53 15.58 -5.79
CA ASN A 109 -6.21 16.34 -4.74
C ASN A 109 -5.25 16.68 -3.58
N ASP A 110 -4.38 15.75 -3.17
CA ASP A 110 -3.38 16.02 -2.13
C ASP A 110 -2.41 17.14 -2.56
N LEU A 111 -2.10 17.20 -3.86
CA LEU A 111 -1.13 18.13 -4.44
C LEU A 111 -1.73 19.51 -4.79
N TYR A 112 -2.90 19.51 -5.44
CA TYR A 112 -3.41 20.67 -6.18
C TYR A 112 -4.81 21.12 -5.80
N TYR A 113 -5.46 20.47 -4.81
CA TYR A 113 -6.74 20.95 -4.34
C TYR A 113 -6.59 22.37 -3.77
N THR A 114 -7.44 23.29 -4.24
CA THR A 114 -7.36 24.71 -3.87
C THR A 114 -7.31 24.90 -2.35
N ASP A 115 -6.44 25.75 -1.86
CA ASP A 115 -6.20 26.09 -0.45
C ASP A 115 -5.66 24.99 0.47
N MET A 116 -5.84 23.71 0.13
CA MET A 116 -5.42 22.58 0.96
C MET A 116 -4.24 21.79 0.37
N GLY A 117 -4.12 21.75 -0.95
CA GLY A 117 -3.10 21.01 -1.65
C GLY A 117 -1.68 21.49 -1.34
N ASN A 118 -0.74 20.56 -1.43
CA ASN A 118 0.68 20.84 -1.28
C ASN A 118 1.47 20.14 -2.38
N ALA A 119 1.95 20.92 -3.36
CA ALA A 119 2.72 20.42 -4.50
C ALA A 119 4.08 19.79 -4.12
N PHE A 120 4.58 20.04 -2.91
CA PHE A 120 5.86 19.53 -2.41
C PHE A 120 5.76 18.20 -1.66
N LEU A 121 4.59 17.56 -1.62
CA LEU A 121 4.41 16.28 -0.95
C LEU A 121 5.33 15.20 -1.55
N LYS A 122 5.94 14.44 -0.65
CA LYS A 122 6.69 13.24 -1.00
C LYS A 122 5.78 12.03 -1.08
N PRO A 123 6.15 11.00 -1.87
CA PRO A 123 5.46 9.72 -1.84
C PRO A 123 5.52 9.07 -0.45
N GLU A 124 4.46 8.37 -0.11
CA GLU A 124 4.34 7.58 1.12
C GLU A 124 4.84 6.16 0.89
N TYR A 125 5.60 5.62 1.84
CA TYR A 125 6.05 4.23 1.86
C TYR A 125 5.53 3.55 3.12
N ALA A 126 5.09 2.31 2.99
CA ALA A 126 4.72 1.49 4.12
C ALA A 126 5.38 0.12 4.04
N GLU A 127 5.90 -0.35 5.16
CA GLU A 127 6.44 -1.69 5.34
C GLU A 127 5.59 -2.41 6.38
N GLN A 128 5.14 -3.61 6.05
CA GLN A 128 4.30 -4.43 6.90
C GLN A 128 4.97 -5.76 7.16
N PHE A 129 5.02 -6.13 8.43
CA PHE A 129 5.48 -7.43 8.91
C PHE A 129 4.35 -8.07 9.72
N ASN A 130 4.09 -9.33 9.47
CA ASN A 130 3.13 -10.10 10.24
C ASN A 130 3.66 -11.51 10.47
N VAL A 131 3.45 -12.03 11.68
CA VAL A 131 3.69 -13.43 12.03
C VAL A 131 2.46 -13.96 12.74
N GLY A 132 1.93 -15.09 12.28
CA GLY A 132 0.73 -15.70 12.82
C GLY A 132 0.88 -17.19 13.10
N LEU A 133 0.15 -17.64 14.11
CA LEU A 133 -0.06 -19.05 14.43
C LEU A 133 -1.52 -19.37 14.24
N LYS A 134 -1.81 -20.46 13.54
CA LYS A 134 -3.16 -20.99 13.42
C LYS A 134 -3.17 -22.43 13.84
N TYR A 135 -4.09 -22.79 14.74
CA TYR A 135 -4.37 -24.14 15.17
C TYR A 135 -5.83 -24.47 14.88
N ALA A 136 -6.06 -25.53 14.11
CA ALA A 136 -7.39 -26.06 13.86
C ALA A 136 -7.43 -27.55 14.23
N ARG A 137 -8.53 -27.97 14.85
CA ARG A 137 -8.75 -29.38 15.21
C ARG A 137 -10.23 -29.74 15.13
N ASP A 138 -10.51 -30.83 14.46
CA ASP A 138 -11.83 -31.45 14.42
C ASP A 138 -11.97 -32.52 15.51
N PHE A 139 -13.11 -32.50 16.20
CA PHE A 139 -13.46 -33.44 17.25
C PHE A 139 -14.67 -34.29 16.82
N GLU A 140 -14.44 -35.36 16.06
CA GLU A 140 -15.50 -36.21 15.49
C GLU A 140 -16.41 -36.88 16.53
N ARG A 141 -15.92 -37.07 17.77
CA ARG A 141 -16.61 -37.79 18.85
C ARG A 141 -17.03 -36.93 20.05
N SER A 142 -16.90 -35.63 20.00
CA SER A 142 -17.29 -34.78 21.11
C SER A 142 -18.72 -34.26 20.96
N PRO A 143 -19.61 -34.44 21.96
CA PRO A 143 -20.96 -33.88 21.89
C PRO A 143 -21.02 -32.38 22.07
N PHE A 144 -19.98 -31.74 22.64
CA PHE A 144 -19.95 -30.33 22.96
C PHE A 144 -19.18 -29.46 21.94
N MET A 145 -18.15 -30.04 21.28
CA MET A 145 -17.28 -29.27 20.39
C MET A 145 -16.95 -30.11 19.15
N ARG A 146 -17.37 -29.64 17.99
CA ARG A 146 -17.08 -30.30 16.71
C ARG A 146 -15.77 -29.82 16.09
N MET A 147 -15.46 -28.53 16.24
CA MET A 147 -14.27 -27.92 15.67
C MET A 147 -13.74 -26.86 16.61
N LEU A 148 -12.44 -26.78 16.75
CA LEU A 148 -11.70 -25.68 17.37
C LEU A 148 -10.81 -25.05 16.31
N ASP A 149 -10.95 -23.74 16.09
CA ASP A 149 -10.08 -22.94 15.24
C ASP A 149 -9.61 -21.72 16.05
N VAL A 150 -8.31 -21.63 16.28
CA VAL A 150 -7.69 -20.55 17.03
C VAL A 150 -6.55 -19.95 16.19
N SER A 151 -6.55 -18.65 16.06
CA SER A 151 -5.44 -17.93 15.42
C SER A 151 -4.98 -16.75 16.27
N VAL A 152 -3.67 -16.53 16.25
CA VAL A 152 -3.01 -15.38 16.88
C VAL A 152 -2.05 -14.79 15.87
N ASP A 153 -2.14 -13.50 15.66
CA ASP A 153 -1.30 -12.75 14.72
C ASP A 153 -0.65 -11.57 15.44
N ALA A 154 0.66 -11.43 15.28
CA ALA A 154 1.41 -10.24 15.69
C ALA A 154 1.83 -9.46 14.45
N TYR A 155 1.68 -8.14 14.48
CA TYR A 155 2.02 -7.28 13.36
C TYR A 155 2.83 -6.06 13.77
N TYR A 156 3.67 -5.62 12.84
CA TYR A 156 4.42 -4.38 12.91
C TYR A 156 4.35 -3.69 11.55
N ASN A 157 3.87 -2.45 11.55
CA ASN A 157 3.78 -1.60 10.35
C ASN A 157 4.56 -0.32 10.58
N LYS A 158 5.40 0.02 9.61
CA LYS A 158 6.16 1.26 9.57
C LYS A 158 5.77 2.06 8.34
N ILE A 159 5.32 3.30 8.52
CA ILE A 159 4.93 4.19 7.44
C ILE A 159 5.87 5.39 7.46
N THR A 160 6.51 5.67 6.34
CA THR A 160 7.42 6.79 6.15
C THR A 160 6.78 7.84 5.24
N ASP A 161 6.96 9.13 5.57
CA ASP A 161 6.39 10.27 4.86
C ASP A 161 4.86 10.18 4.69
N LYS A 162 4.14 9.71 5.74
CA LYS A 162 2.69 9.59 5.72
C LYS A 162 2.02 10.91 5.36
N ILE A 163 1.14 10.87 4.36
CA ILE A 163 0.39 12.05 3.92
C ILE A 163 -0.85 12.20 4.80
N ILE A 164 -0.98 13.35 5.44
CA ILE A 164 -2.11 13.68 6.29
C ILE A 164 -2.63 15.08 6.01
N ALA A 165 -3.91 15.32 6.29
CA ALA A 165 -4.49 16.64 6.39
C ALA A 165 -4.22 17.20 7.79
N TYR A 166 -3.64 18.39 7.86
CA TYR A 166 -3.26 19.04 9.11
C TYR A 166 -3.92 20.43 9.21
N PRO A 167 -4.52 20.83 10.35
CA PRO A 167 -5.12 22.14 10.52
C PRO A 167 -4.04 23.22 10.59
N LYS A 168 -4.16 24.24 9.75
CA LYS A 168 -3.21 25.36 9.66
C LYS A 168 -3.74 26.56 10.45
N GLY A 169 -3.31 26.68 11.71
CA GLY A 169 -3.60 27.85 12.57
C GLY A 169 -5.07 27.96 13.00
N GLN A 170 -5.46 29.15 13.48
CA GLN A 170 -6.80 29.42 14.05
C GLN A 170 -7.92 29.63 13.02
N GLN A 171 -7.62 29.61 11.72
CA GLN A 171 -8.58 29.99 10.66
C GLN A 171 -9.34 28.81 10.06
N PHE A 172 -9.39 27.65 10.70
CA PHE A 172 -10.02 26.43 10.17
C PHE A 172 -9.54 26.00 8.77
N ARG A 173 -8.35 26.44 8.36
CA ARG A 173 -7.73 26.01 7.10
C ARG A 173 -6.94 24.74 7.33
N TRP A 174 -7.04 23.83 6.38
CA TRP A 174 -6.29 22.57 6.36
C TRP A 174 -5.18 22.65 5.32
N THR A 175 -4.13 21.90 5.50
CA THR A 175 -3.09 21.69 4.49
C THR A 175 -2.65 20.24 4.50
N MET A 176 -2.25 19.75 3.34
CA MET A 176 -1.66 18.42 3.22
C MET A 176 -0.18 18.50 3.54
N LEU A 177 0.31 17.58 4.36
CA LEU A 177 1.74 17.49 4.68
C LEU A 177 2.17 16.02 4.86
N ASN A 178 3.48 15.77 4.74
CA ASN A 178 4.06 14.52 5.12
C ASN A 178 4.36 14.54 6.63
N LEU A 179 3.73 13.64 7.37
CA LEU A 179 4.11 13.33 8.74
C LEU A 179 5.25 12.31 8.67
N GLY A 180 6.42 12.63 9.19
CA GLY A 180 7.65 11.85 9.12
C GLY A 180 7.47 10.32 9.16
N GLU A 181 7.52 9.72 10.35
CA GLU A 181 7.45 8.28 10.53
C GLU A 181 6.32 7.90 11.50
N VAL A 182 5.55 6.87 11.14
CA VAL A 182 4.47 6.31 11.98
C VAL A 182 4.71 4.82 12.14
N GLU A 183 4.74 4.35 13.38
CA GLU A 183 4.84 2.93 13.72
C GLU A 183 3.53 2.45 14.34
N ILE A 184 3.05 1.29 13.88
CA ILE A 184 1.85 0.64 14.39
C ILE A 184 2.19 -0.82 14.67
N LYS A 185 1.96 -1.27 15.89
CA LYS A 185 2.22 -2.65 16.32
C LYS A 185 1.08 -3.17 17.19
N GLY A 186 0.82 -4.45 17.08
CA GLY A 186 -0.23 -5.10 17.84
C GLY A 186 -0.23 -6.62 17.73
N VAL A 187 -1.10 -7.22 18.51
CA VAL A 187 -1.39 -8.66 18.56
C VAL A 187 -2.87 -8.85 18.46
#